data_0fb341b1c1a7206b8a3108116bae1747
#
_entry.id   0fb341b1c1a7206b8a3108116bae1747
#
_cell.length_a   1.000
_cell.length_b   1.000
_cell.length_c   1.000
_cell.angle_alpha   90.00
_cell.angle_beta   90.00
_cell.angle_gamma   90.00
#
_symmetry.space_group_name_H-M   'P 1'
#
loop_
_entity.id
_entity.type
_entity.pdbx_description
1 polymer ?
#
loop_
_entity_poly.entity_id
_entity_poly.type
_entity_poly.pdbx_seq_one_letter_code
_entity_poly.pdbx_strand_id
1 'polypeptide(L)'
;MKKLRLILVSLIFLSSSTFASTYSSDPKMFVSELVNDAISKLSDNNLSKEEKATFIENIAMENVDINALSLYTLGELRKSTDKDNLKNYQEAFTKYFLKSLTSRLTDYSSNKFEIIDAEKKSSNYTIVKSKIIGNENQPEVKIDWRVYTKNPNKPLIRDLIVEGLSLARTQKEEFSSILSTNNNDINILISELEKFINK
;
A
#
# COMPACT_ATOMS: atom_id res chain seq x y z
N MET A 1 -36.23 -48.15 -33.74
CA MET A 1 -36.54 -46.93 -32.96
C MET A 1 -35.42 -46.69 -31.95
N LYS A 2 -34.44 -45.84 -32.29
CA LYS A 2 -33.29 -45.56 -31.41
C LYS A 2 -33.62 -44.35 -30.53
N LYS A 3 -33.69 -44.56 -29.22
CA LYS A 3 -33.89 -43.48 -28.23
C LYS A 3 -32.60 -42.72 -28.01
N LEU A 4 -32.57 -41.47 -28.48
CA LEU A 4 -31.49 -40.51 -28.27
C LEU A 4 -31.64 -39.96 -26.84
N ARG A 5 -30.72 -40.32 -25.90
CA ARG A 5 -30.64 -39.74 -24.57
C ARG A 5 -29.81 -38.44 -24.67
N LEU A 6 -30.50 -37.33 -24.51
CA LEU A 6 -29.86 -35.99 -24.38
C LEU A 6 -29.29 -35.88 -22.96
N ILE A 7 -27.94 -35.88 -22.83
CA ILE A 7 -27.27 -35.61 -21.55
C ILE A 7 -27.08 -34.10 -21.50
N LEU A 8 -27.87 -33.45 -20.64
CA LEU A 8 -27.72 -32.03 -20.32
C LEU A 8 -26.56 -31.86 -19.33
N VAL A 9 -25.36 -31.47 -19.80
CA VAL A 9 -24.22 -31.11 -18.95
C VAL A 9 -24.49 -29.70 -18.44
N SER A 10 -24.96 -29.60 -17.21
CA SER A 10 -25.11 -28.32 -16.51
C SER A 10 -23.72 -27.83 -16.09
N LEU A 11 -23.17 -26.86 -16.80
CA LEU A 11 -21.92 -26.20 -16.45
C LEU A 11 -22.20 -25.20 -15.33
N ILE A 12 -21.95 -25.62 -14.09
CA ILE A 12 -22.03 -24.74 -12.92
C ILE A 12 -20.81 -23.82 -12.97
N PHE A 13 -20.99 -22.58 -13.46
CA PHE A 13 -20.04 -21.50 -13.26
C PHE A 13 -20.02 -21.13 -11.77
N LEU A 14 -19.05 -21.63 -11.02
CA LEU A 14 -18.69 -21.04 -9.73
C LEU A 14 -18.10 -19.66 -9.98
N SER A 15 -18.96 -18.65 -9.96
CA SER A 15 -18.52 -17.26 -9.88
C SER A 15 -17.85 -17.07 -8.52
N SER A 16 -16.54 -17.13 -8.47
CA SER A 16 -15.77 -16.66 -7.31
C SER A 16 -15.97 -15.15 -7.23
N SER A 17 -16.96 -14.71 -6.44
CA SER A 17 -17.10 -13.31 -6.08
C SER A 17 -15.91 -12.94 -5.21
N THR A 18 -14.88 -12.35 -5.82
CA THR A 18 -13.86 -11.62 -5.05
C THR A 18 -14.58 -10.43 -4.41
N PHE A 19 -14.94 -10.56 -3.15
CA PHE A 19 -15.35 -9.42 -2.35
C PHE A 19 -14.15 -8.53 -2.19
N ALA A 20 -14.03 -7.51 -3.04
CA ALA A 20 -13.18 -6.36 -2.74
C ALA A 20 -13.74 -5.76 -1.44
N SER A 21 -12.93 -5.74 -0.39
CA SER A 21 -13.32 -5.14 0.89
C SER A 21 -13.46 -3.64 0.66
N THR A 22 -14.68 -3.15 0.58
CA THR A 22 -14.94 -1.71 0.39
C THR A 22 -14.94 -1.07 1.76
N TYR A 23 -13.82 -0.45 2.13
CA TYR A 23 -13.71 0.31 3.38
C TYR A 23 -14.54 1.60 3.34
N SER A 24 -14.81 2.14 4.54
CA SER A 24 -15.61 3.35 4.72
C SER A 24 -15.08 4.54 3.92
N SER A 25 -15.97 5.40 3.46
CA SER A 25 -15.62 6.70 2.86
C SER A 25 -15.22 7.76 3.90
N ASP A 26 -15.55 7.58 5.18
CA ASP A 26 -15.06 8.43 6.26
C ASP A 26 -13.58 8.12 6.53
N PRO A 27 -12.66 9.12 6.49
CA PRO A 27 -11.24 8.88 6.62
C PRO A 27 -10.82 8.19 7.93
N LYS A 28 -11.51 8.48 9.04
CA LYS A 28 -11.22 7.88 10.34
C LYS A 28 -11.61 6.40 10.35
N MET A 29 -12.81 6.10 9.88
CA MET A 29 -13.31 4.74 9.76
C MET A 29 -12.49 3.94 8.73
N PHE A 30 -12.17 4.55 7.59
CA PHE A 30 -11.31 3.97 6.55
C PHE A 30 -9.99 3.43 7.11
N VAL A 31 -9.25 4.26 7.84
CA VAL A 31 -7.98 3.84 8.45
C VAL A 31 -8.21 2.77 9.52
N SER A 32 -9.24 2.92 10.34
CA SER A 32 -9.57 1.96 11.38
C SER A 32 -9.88 0.56 10.81
N GLU A 33 -10.73 0.49 9.83
CA GLU A 33 -11.16 -0.76 9.18
C GLU A 33 -9.98 -1.43 8.47
N LEU A 34 -9.22 -0.66 7.67
CA LEU A 34 -8.06 -1.15 6.93
C LEU A 34 -6.98 -1.73 7.86
N VAL A 35 -6.65 -1.02 8.94
CA VAL A 35 -5.62 -1.49 9.88
C VAL A 35 -6.10 -2.68 10.69
N ASN A 36 -7.36 -2.71 11.13
CA ASN A 36 -7.91 -3.85 11.85
C ASN A 36 -7.93 -5.12 10.97
N ASP A 37 -8.28 -4.99 9.69
CA ASP A 37 -8.21 -6.07 8.72
C ASP A 37 -6.77 -6.59 8.55
N ALA A 38 -5.81 -5.66 8.39
CA ALA A 38 -4.40 -6.02 8.26
C ALA A 38 -3.90 -6.76 9.52
N ILE A 39 -4.17 -6.24 10.72
CA ILE A 39 -3.79 -6.89 11.98
C ILE A 39 -4.44 -8.27 12.10
N SER A 40 -5.73 -8.39 11.80
CA SER A 40 -6.46 -9.66 11.87
C SER A 40 -5.81 -10.73 10.98
N LYS A 41 -5.48 -10.38 9.74
CA LYS A 41 -4.86 -11.31 8.78
C LYS A 41 -3.42 -11.65 9.13
N LEU A 42 -2.63 -10.64 9.55
CA LEU A 42 -1.24 -10.86 9.94
C LEU A 42 -1.12 -11.71 11.20
N SER A 43 -2.09 -11.63 12.12
CA SER A 43 -2.14 -12.41 13.36
C SER A 43 -2.72 -13.83 13.18
N ASP A 44 -3.28 -14.15 12.02
CA ASP A 44 -3.84 -15.48 11.75
C ASP A 44 -2.72 -16.51 11.56
N ASN A 45 -2.60 -17.43 12.51
CA ASN A 45 -1.60 -18.49 12.48
C ASN A 45 -1.89 -19.60 11.48
N ASN A 46 -3.09 -19.63 10.89
CA ASN A 46 -3.46 -20.61 9.86
C ASN A 46 -3.02 -20.17 8.46
N LEU A 47 -2.65 -18.89 8.28
CA LEU A 47 -2.17 -18.35 7.02
C LEU A 47 -0.66 -18.48 6.90
N SER A 48 -0.20 -18.90 5.73
CA SER A 48 1.21 -18.89 5.36
C SER A 48 1.75 -17.46 5.22
N LYS A 49 3.06 -17.29 5.23
CA LYS A 49 3.71 -15.99 5.02
C LYS A 49 3.37 -15.40 3.65
N GLU A 50 3.26 -16.24 2.64
CA GLU A 50 2.90 -15.89 1.27
C GLU A 50 1.44 -15.41 1.17
N GLU A 51 0.51 -16.07 1.86
CA GLU A 51 -0.89 -15.64 1.90
C GLU A 51 -1.06 -14.29 2.61
N LYS A 52 -0.33 -14.08 3.71
CA LYS A 52 -0.28 -12.79 4.40
C LYS A 52 0.30 -11.69 3.51
N ALA A 53 1.39 -11.97 2.80
CA ALA A 53 2.00 -11.03 1.86
C ALA A 53 1.04 -10.65 0.73
N THR A 54 0.42 -11.63 0.08
CA THR A 54 -0.58 -11.41 -0.97
C THR A 54 -1.75 -10.56 -0.49
N PHE A 55 -2.23 -10.80 0.73
CA PHE A 55 -3.30 -9.98 1.31
C PHE A 55 -2.87 -8.51 1.50
N ILE A 56 -1.67 -8.27 2.03
CA ILE A 56 -1.13 -6.92 2.22
C ILE A 56 -0.90 -6.21 0.88
N GLU A 57 -0.42 -6.91 -0.14
CA GLU A 57 -0.26 -6.37 -1.50
C GLU A 57 -1.60 -5.91 -2.07
N ASN A 58 -2.63 -6.75 -1.97
CA ASN A 58 -3.97 -6.42 -2.48
C ASN A 58 -4.56 -5.19 -1.75
N ILE A 59 -4.49 -5.16 -0.42
CA ILE A 59 -4.92 -3.97 0.36
C ILE A 59 -4.15 -2.72 -0.09
N ALA A 60 -2.83 -2.81 -0.24
CA ALA A 60 -2.02 -1.67 -0.63
C ALA A 60 -2.37 -1.18 -2.04
N MET A 61 -2.53 -2.08 -3.00
CA MET A 61 -2.92 -1.74 -4.39
C MET A 61 -4.27 -1.03 -4.47
N GLU A 62 -5.21 -1.37 -3.61
CA GLU A 62 -6.55 -0.79 -3.63
C GLU A 62 -6.67 0.52 -2.85
N ASN A 63 -5.87 0.69 -1.79
CA ASN A 63 -6.09 1.72 -0.78
C ASN A 63 -4.93 2.72 -0.63
N VAL A 64 -3.79 2.49 -1.29
CA VAL A 64 -2.67 3.43 -1.36
C VAL A 64 -2.59 4.05 -2.74
N ASP A 65 -2.41 5.36 -2.83
CA ASP A 65 -2.17 6.06 -4.11
C ASP A 65 -0.71 5.89 -4.53
N ILE A 66 -0.34 4.64 -4.91
CA ILE A 66 1.03 4.26 -5.27
C ILE A 66 1.52 5.08 -6.47
N ASN A 67 0.62 5.42 -7.40
CA ASN A 67 0.96 6.27 -8.54
C ASN A 67 1.36 7.68 -8.09
N ALA A 68 0.59 8.32 -7.21
CA ALA A 68 0.96 9.62 -6.67
C ALA A 68 2.24 9.57 -5.83
N LEU A 69 2.46 8.48 -5.08
CA LEU A 69 3.70 8.27 -4.31
C LEU A 69 4.91 8.15 -5.23
N SER A 70 4.85 7.37 -6.31
CA SER A 70 5.93 7.23 -7.28
C SER A 70 6.31 8.58 -7.90
N LEU A 71 5.32 9.36 -8.33
CA LEU A 71 5.56 10.71 -8.87
C LEU A 71 6.13 11.67 -7.83
N TYR A 72 5.71 11.56 -6.57
CA TYR A 72 6.23 12.38 -5.49
C TYR A 72 7.70 12.06 -5.19
N THR A 73 8.05 10.77 -5.12
CA THR A 73 9.40 10.30 -4.79
C THR A 73 10.40 10.58 -5.91
N LEU A 74 9.97 10.61 -7.18
CA LEU A 74 10.80 11.02 -8.31
C LEU A 74 11.11 12.53 -8.31
N GLY A 75 10.36 13.33 -7.56
CA GLY A 75 10.59 14.76 -7.41
C GLY A 75 10.42 15.54 -8.72
N GLU A 76 11.32 16.49 -8.97
CA GLU A 76 11.26 17.35 -10.16
C GLU A 76 11.60 16.61 -11.45
N LEU A 77 12.39 15.53 -11.37
CA LEU A 77 12.79 14.74 -12.52
C LEU A 77 11.58 14.19 -13.31
N ARG A 78 10.45 13.95 -12.65
CA ARG A 78 9.19 13.54 -13.30
C ARG A 78 8.71 14.47 -14.41
N LYS A 79 9.11 15.75 -14.39
CA LYS A 79 8.69 16.76 -15.37
C LYS A 79 9.49 16.70 -16.68
N SER A 80 10.71 16.21 -16.62
CA SER A 80 11.64 16.11 -17.75
C SER A 80 11.85 14.69 -18.26
N THR A 81 11.40 13.69 -17.50
CA THR A 81 11.45 12.28 -17.90
C THR A 81 10.44 12.02 -19.01
N ASP A 82 10.85 11.32 -20.06
CA ASP A 82 9.96 10.87 -21.12
C ASP A 82 8.94 9.84 -20.61
N LYS A 83 7.88 9.61 -21.40
CA LYS A 83 6.73 8.79 -20.96
C LYS A 83 7.09 7.32 -20.71
N ASP A 84 8.00 6.77 -21.52
CA ASP A 84 8.36 5.35 -21.43
C ASP A 84 9.21 5.09 -20.19
N ASN A 85 10.22 5.92 -19.96
CA ASN A 85 11.05 5.85 -18.76
C ASN A 85 10.23 6.15 -17.49
N LEU A 86 9.28 7.09 -17.55
CA LEU A 86 8.39 7.36 -16.42
C LEU A 86 7.51 6.15 -16.10
N LYS A 87 6.97 5.48 -17.11
CA LYS A 87 6.18 4.26 -16.95
C LYS A 87 7.03 3.13 -16.35
N ASN A 88 8.22 2.89 -16.89
CA ASN A 88 9.15 1.87 -16.38
C ASN A 88 9.49 2.12 -14.91
N TYR A 89 9.76 3.38 -14.55
CA TYR A 89 9.98 3.75 -13.15
C TYR A 89 8.76 3.47 -12.25
N GLN A 90 7.56 3.84 -12.69
CA GLN A 90 6.33 3.61 -11.91
C GLN A 90 6.06 2.12 -11.69
N GLU A 91 6.33 1.27 -12.68
CA GLU A 91 6.23 -0.17 -12.56
C GLU A 91 7.27 -0.75 -11.58
N ALA A 92 8.52 -0.32 -11.69
CA ALA A 92 9.58 -0.71 -10.75
C ALA A 92 9.29 -0.22 -9.32
N PHE A 93 8.85 1.04 -9.18
CA PHE A 93 8.45 1.61 -7.89
C PHE A 93 7.32 0.81 -7.24
N THR A 94 6.30 0.44 -8.00
CA THR A 94 5.17 -0.35 -7.48
C THR A 94 5.64 -1.67 -6.89
N LYS A 95 6.47 -2.42 -7.61
CA LYS A 95 7.03 -3.69 -7.14
C LYS A 95 7.92 -3.49 -5.90
N TYR A 96 8.79 -2.48 -5.94
CA TYR A 96 9.64 -2.11 -4.81
C TYR A 96 8.81 -1.76 -3.56
N PHE A 97 7.78 -0.92 -3.72
CA PHE A 97 6.90 -0.51 -2.64
C PHE A 97 6.20 -1.71 -1.99
N LEU A 98 5.60 -2.58 -2.80
CA LEU A 98 4.90 -3.77 -2.31
C LEU A 98 5.86 -4.73 -1.59
N LYS A 99 7.03 -5.02 -2.18
CA LYS A 99 8.07 -5.85 -1.55
C LYS A 99 8.56 -5.24 -0.23
N SER A 100 8.81 -3.94 -0.20
CA SER A 100 9.23 -3.23 1.02
C SER A 100 8.17 -3.27 2.12
N LEU A 101 6.89 -3.13 1.75
CA LEU A 101 5.77 -3.18 2.67
C LEU A 101 5.59 -4.58 3.25
N THR A 102 5.54 -5.61 2.41
CA THR A 102 5.34 -7.00 2.84
C THR A 102 6.49 -7.51 3.67
N SER A 103 7.74 -7.21 3.31
CA SER A 103 8.91 -7.64 4.07
C SER A 103 8.98 -7.06 5.50
N ARG A 104 8.29 -5.93 5.73
CA ARG A 104 8.22 -5.30 7.07
C ARG A 104 7.03 -5.76 7.89
N LEU A 105 5.91 -6.08 7.23
CA LEU A 105 4.64 -6.34 7.92
C LEU A 105 4.38 -7.81 8.17
N THR A 106 4.88 -8.74 7.33
CA THR A 106 4.58 -10.17 7.49
C THR A 106 5.14 -10.79 8.78
N ASP A 107 6.17 -10.18 9.39
CA ASP A 107 6.73 -10.60 10.67
C ASP A 107 6.09 -9.85 11.87
N TYR A 108 5.07 -9.01 11.61
CA TYR A 108 4.43 -8.22 12.64
C TYR A 108 3.40 -9.07 13.38
N SER A 109 3.58 -9.28 14.68
CA SER A 109 2.63 -9.97 15.54
C SER A 109 1.87 -8.98 16.43
N SER A 110 0.58 -9.07 16.38
CA SER A 110 -0.48 -8.39 17.15
C SER A 110 -0.05 -7.28 18.12
N ASN A 111 -0.09 -6.04 17.66
CA ASN A 111 -0.15 -4.88 18.55
C ASN A 111 -1.55 -4.27 18.50
N LYS A 112 -2.02 -3.79 19.64
CA LYS A 112 -3.28 -3.04 19.69
C LYS A 112 -3.11 -1.71 18.97
N PHE A 113 -4.00 -1.43 18.04
CA PHE A 113 -4.06 -0.18 17.29
C PHE A 113 -5.23 0.66 17.81
N GLU A 114 -4.99 1.97 17.98
CA GLU A 114 -5.99 2.91 18.45
C GLU A 114 -5.99 4.17 17.59
N ILE A 115 -7.16 4.57 17.10
CA ILE A 115 -7.35 5.87 16.45
C ILE A 115 -7.54 6.94 17.53
N ILE A 116 -6.69 7.96 17.48
CA ILE A 116 -6.74 9.09 18.43
C ILE A 116 -7.72 10.15 17.90
N ASP A 117 -7.49 10.63 16.66
CA ASP A 117 -8.20 11.78 16.10
C ASP A 117 -8.17 11.77 14.57
N ALA A 118 -8.99 12.61 13.93
CA ALA A 118 -8.95 12.86 12.50
C ALA A 118 -9.12 14.37 12.24
N GLU A 119 -8.11 14.98 11.62
CA GLU A 119 -8.08 16.43 11.36
C GLU A 119 -8.10 16.72 9.85
N LYS A 120 -9.16 17.38 9.39
CA LYS A 120 -9.24 17.84 8.00
C LYS A 120 -8.29 19.02 7.77
N LYS A 121 -7.24 18.79 6.99
CA LYS A 121 -6.22 19.82 6.68
C LYS A 121 -6.58 20.67 5.47
N SER A 122 -7.36 20.13 4.53
CA SER A 122 -7.86 20.85 3.35
C SER A 122 -9.10 20.16 2.78
N SER A 123 -9.64 20.67 1.68
CA SER A 123 -10.72 20.00 0.94
C SER A 123 -10.37 18.58 0.47
N ASN A 124 -9.06 18.30 0.27
CA ASN A 124 -8.57 17.07 -0.34
C ASN A 124 -7.74 16.18 0.61
N TYR A 125 -7.50 16.61 1.85
CA TYR A 125 -6.66 15.88 2.78
C TYR A 125 -7.19 15.89 4.21
N THR A 126 -7.17 14.70 4.82
CA THR A 126 -7.39 14.50 6.25
C THR A 126 -6.17 13.78 6.83
N ILE A 127 -5.72 14.23 7.99
CA ILE A 127 -4.73 13.51 8.80
C ILE A 127 -5.49 12.70 9.84
N VAL A 128 -5.37 11.39 9.77
CA VAL A 128 -5.88 10.49 10.81
C VAL A 128 -4.72 10.15 11.74
N LYS A 129 -4.86 10.48 13.02
CA LYS A 129 -3.86 10.25 14.04
C LYS A 129 -4.15 8.94 14.76
N SER A 130 -3.14 8.13 14.92
CA SER A 130 -3.25 6.83 15.57
C SER A 130 -2.00 6.48 16.36
N LYS A 131 -2.09 5.41 17.11
CA LYS A 131 -0.95 4.81 17.79
C LYS A 131 -1.05 3.29 17.81
N ILE A 132 0.09 2.66 17.79
CA ILE A 132 0.27 1.27 18.17
C ILE A 132 0.59 1.28 19.66
N ILE A 133 -0.21 0.56 20.43
CA ILE A 133 -0.02 0.49 21.89
C ILE A 133 1.20 -0.40 22.15
N GLY A 134 2.17 0.15 22.85
CA GLY A 134 3.36 -0.59 23.26
C GLY A 134 3.06 -1.64 24.35
N ASN A 135 4.07 -2.41 24.68
CA ASN A 135 4.10 -3.37 25.78
C ASN A 135 5.44 -3.22 26.55
N GLU A 136 5.69 -4.10 27.51
CA GLU A 136 6.92 -4.05 28.34
C GLU A 136 8.22 -4.07 27.52
N ASN A 137 8.20 -4.63 26.30
CA ASN A 137 9.39 -4.79 25.44
C ASN A 137 9.39 -3.87 24.22
N GLN A 138 8.28 -3.19 23.93
CA GLN A 138 8.10 -2.37 22.74
C GLN A 138 7.42 -1.05 23.11
N PRO A 139 8.02 0.11 22.76
CA PRO A 139 7.41 1.41 23.04
C PRO A 139 6.13 1.62 22.22
N GLU A 140 5.29 2.56 22.68
CA GLU A 140 4.20 3.09 21.87
C GLU A 140 4.77 3.74 20.60
N VAL A 141 4.09 3.56 19.45
CA VAL A 141 4.48 4.16 18.16
C VAL A 141 3.32 4.99 17.62
N LYS A 142 3.55 6.28 17.40
CA LYS A 142 2.58 7.19 16.80
C LYS A 142 2.64 7.12 15.28
N ILE A 143 1.47 7.03 14.64
CA ILE A 143 1.35 6.99 13.18
C ILE A 143 0.26 7.96 12.77
N ASP A 144 0.63 8.96 11.97
CA ASP A 144 -0.29 9.86 11.31
C ASP A 144 -0.46 9.42 9.84
N TRP A 145 -1.69 9.22 9.42
CA TRP A 145 -2.08 8.77 8.07
C TRP A 145 -2.50 9.97 7.26
N ARG A 146 -1.80 10.29 6.18
CA ARG A 146 -2.23 11.32 5.24
C ARG A 146 -3.19 10.71 4.22
N VAL A 147 -4.48 10.91 4.46
CA VAL A 147 -5.55 10.37 3.64
C VAL A 147 -5.99 11.42 2.62
N TYR A 148 -5.96 11.06 1.33
CA TYR A 148 -6.42 11.87 0.22
C TYR A 148 -7.90 11.62 -0.02
N THR A 149 -8.70 12.69 0.02
CA THR A 149 -10.17 12.65 0.05
C THR A 149 -10.83 13.44 -1.08
N LYS A 150 -10.08 13.69 -2.18
CA LYS A 150 -10.65 14.38 -3.35
C LYS A 150 -11.84 13.61 -3.96
N ASN A 151 -11.73 12.29 -4.03
CA ASN A 151 -12.89 11.43 -4.28
C ASN A 151 -13.49 11.04 -2.92
N PRO A 152 -14.66 11.60 -2.56
CA PRO A 152 -15.26 11.34 -1.24
C PRO A 152 -15.67 9.87 -1.06
N ASN A 153 -15.91 9.13 -2.14
CA ASN A 153 -16.32 7.72 -2.08
C ASN A 153 -15.14 6.73 -2.06
N LYS A 154 -13.91 7.23 -2.28
CA LYS A 154 -12.72 6.37 -2.32
C LYS A 154 -11.51 7.13 -1.75
N PRO A 155 -11.37 7.20 -0.42
CA PRO A 155 -10.17 7.73 0.21
C PRO A 155 -8.95 6.86 -0.12
N LEU A 156 -7.78 7.48 -0.24
CA LEU A 156 -6.51 6.79 -0.52
C LEU A 156 -5.42 7.28 0.43
N ILE A 157 -4.58 6.39 0.90
CA ILE A 157 -3.39 6.75 1.67
C ILE A 157 -2.32 7.29 0.73
N ARG A 158 -1.74 8.45 1.07
CA ARG A 158 -0.63 9.07 0.33
C ARG A 158 0.66 9.24 1.12
N ASP A 159 0.61 9.04 2.43
CA ASP A 159 1.81 9.08 3.29
C ASP A 159 1.49 8.48 4.65
N LEU A 160 2.52 7.93 5.28
CA LEU A 160 2.55 7.58 6.70
C LEU A 160 3.64 8.42 7.36
N ILE A 161 3.28 9.06 8.48
CA ILE A 161 4.19 9.83 9.31
C ILE A 161 4.37 9.06 10.60
N VAL A 162 5.50 8.39 10.74
CA VAL A 162 5.83 7.54 11.90
C VAL A 162 6.75 8.32 12.82
N GLU A 163 6.35 8.53 14.06
CA GLU A 163 7.11 9.35 15.04
C GLU A 163 7.55 10.71 14.47
N GLY A 164 6.67 11.35 13.69
CA GLY A 164 6.93 12.64 13.04
C GLY A 164 7.73 12.58 11.74
N LEU A 165 8.21 11.41 11.31
CA LEU A 165 8.95 11.22 10.06
C LEU A 165 8.04 10.76 8.93
N SER A 166 7.91 11.55 7.88
CA SER A 166 7.16 11.19 6.66
C SER A 166 7.94 10.15 5.86
N LEU A 167 7.34 8.96 5.67
CA LEU A 167 7.97 7.88 4.91
C LEU A 167 8.11 8.26 3.42
N ALA A 168 7.12 8.94 2.85
CA ALA A 168 7.20 9.41 1.48
C ALA A 168 8.31 10.44 1.27
N ARG A 169 8.54 11.35 2.25
CA ARG A 169 9.64 12.32 2.19
C ARG A 169 10.98 11.62 2.29
N THR A 170 11.15 10.72 3.26
CA THR A 170 12.41 9.97 3.43
C THR A 170 12.75 9.22 2.15
N GLN A 171 11.79 8.54 1.55
CA GLN A 171 12.00 7.82 0.29
C GLN A 171 12.38 8.77 -0.87
N LYS A 172 11.75 9.96 -0.94
CA LYS A 172 12.13 10.98 -1.92
C LYS A 172 13.56 11.45 -1.73
N GLU A 173 14.00 11.66 -0.50
CA GLU A 173 15.36 12.10 -0.17
C GLU A 173 16.39 11.02 -0.55
N GLU A 174 16.12 9.75 -0.27
CA GLU A 174 16.94 8.60 -0.69
C GLU A 174 17.08 8.53 -2.21
N PHE A 175 15.96 8.62 -2.95
CA PHE A 175 15.98 8.57 -4.41
C PHE A 175 16.69 9.80 -5.01
N SER A 176 16.50 10.98 -4.42
CA SER A 176 17.22 12.19 -4.83
C SER A 176 18.72 12.05 -4.65
N SER A 177 19.18 11.37 -3.58
CA SER A 177 20.59 11.07 -3.36
C SER A 177 21.15 10.15 -4.44
N ILE A 178 20.44 9.06 -4.77
CA ILE A 178 20.84 8.14 -5.85
C ILE A 178 20.92 8.89 -7.20
N LEU A 179 19.92 9.68 -7.52
CA LEU A 179 19.86 10.43 -8.79
C LEU A 179 20.98 11.47 -8.88
N SER A 180 21.20 12.25 -7.82
CA SER A 180 22.20 13.32 -7.82
C SER A 180 23.64 12.80 -7.99
N THR A 181 23.94 11.62 -7.45
CA THR A 181 25.25 10.97 -7.57
C THR A 181 25.45 10.28 -8.92
N ASN A 182 24.38 10.13 -9.73
CA ASN A 182 24.39 9.44 -11.01
C ASN A 182 23.85 10.31 -12.16
N ASN A 183 24.18 11.60 -12.19
CA ASN A 183 23.82 12.56 -13.25
C ASN A 183 22.31 12.63 -13.54
N ASN A 184 21.46 12.36 -12.57
CA ASN A 184 20.00 12.25 -12.68
C ASN A 184 19.53 11.17 -13.69
N ASP A 185 20.31 10.11 -13.88
CA ASP A 185 19.92 9.00 -14.73
C ASP A 185 18.86 8.13 -14.03
N ILE A 186 17.64 8.19 -14.54
CA ILE A 186 16.49 7.42 -14.01
C ILE A 186 16.69 5.90 -14.16
N ASN A 187 17.47 5.44 -15.15
CA ASN A 187 17.71 4.01 -15.35
C ASN A 187 18.57 3.43 -14.23
N ILE A 188 19.46 4.21 -13.65
CA ILE A 188 20.22 3.81 -12.46
C ILE A 188 19.28 3.64 -11.28
N LEU A 189 18.35 4.58 -11.06
CA LEU A 189 17.36 4.44 -10.00
C LEU A 189 16.48 3.18 -10.21
N ILE A 190 15.98 2.96 -11.42
CA ILE A 190 15.19 1.75 -11.76
C ILE A 190 16.00 0.49 -11.43
N SER A 191 17.26 0.43 -11.83
CA SER A 191 18.15 -0.70 -11.56
C SER A 191 18.35 -0.95 -10.05
N GLU A 192 18.47 0.10 -9.23
CA GLU A 192 18.58 -0.04 -7.77
C GLU A 192 17.28 -0.59 -7.15
N LEU A 193 16.10 -0.15 -7.64
CA LEU A 193 14.82 -0.72 -7.23
C LEU A 193 14.72 -2.21 -7.59
N GLU A 194 15.11 -2.59 -8.81
CA GLU A 194 15.11 -3.98 -9.28
C GLU A 194 16.07 -4.86 -8.46
N LYS A 195 17.24 -4.37 -8.10
CA LYS A 195 18.17 -5.09 -7.20
C LYS A 195 17.54 -5.38 -5.84
N PHE A 196 16.76 -4.44 -5.30
CA PHE A 196 16.04 -4.65 -4.03
C PHE A 196 14.93 -5.69 -4.18
N ILE A 197 14.16 -5.64 -5.28
CA ILE A 197 13.05 -6.56 -5.56
C ILE A 197 13.54 -8.01 -5.65
N ASN A 198 14.73 -8.23 -6.21
CA ASN A 198 15.29 -9.55 -6.49
C ASN A 198 16.11 -10.16 -5.34
N LYS A 199 16.23 -9.48 -4.20
CA LYS A 199 16.80 -9.99 -2.95
C LYS A 199 15.76 -10.76 -2.14
#